data_6fcd201bf268ef9981dbb9bc6eebaa9e
#
_entry.id   6fcd201bf268ef9981dbb9bc6eebaa9e
#
_cell.length_a   1.000
_cell.length_b   1.000
_cell.length_c   1.000
_cell.angle_alpha   90.00
_cell.angle_beta   90.00
_cell.angle_gamma   90.00
#
_symmetry.space_group_name_H-M   'P 1'
#
loop_
_entity.id
_entity.type
_entity.pdbx_description
1 polymer ?
#
loop_
_entity_poly.entity_id
_entity_poly.type
_entity_poly.pdbx_seq_one_letter_code
_entity_poly.pdbx_strand_id
1 'polypeptide(L)'
;CVTRRQRQMCIRDRFRIISFLLLPLSIVYLIAFSLRTYFRKTHCFEIPIICIGNIVVGGSGKTSIALAIVKLLPEKKIVVLLKGYKGRLKGTIKVNKTKHSVMDTGDEALLYAKVCVTYICSNRKDAIDTIIKNENPDLIILDDGLQDSSINKSKSIVAINGRRGFGNKLLLPSGPLRQNIFSTINKDYIFLILGEDKTNISSKYNNSFYKAEIISEVDGNNRKIVAFSGIGDNESFFQTLENYRFNLIKKISFPDHYHFSENEIKTIVDDAAKNGHEIYTTAKDWVRIDHNYKDKIKEFTINLEIKEKEKFIKAIFN
;
A
#
# COMPACT_ATOMS: atom_id res chain seq x y z
N CYS A 1 -8.36 -6.36 39.15
CA CYS A 1 -7.31 -6.35 38.11
C CYS A 1 -7.81 -7.03 36.86
N VAL A 2 -8.25 -6.27 35.84
CA VAL A 2 -8.69 -6.83 34.55
C VAL A 2 -7.45 -7.20 33.76
N THR A 3 -7.23 -8.48 33.49
CA THR A 3 -6.08 -8.96 32.75
C THR A 3 -6.06 -8.42 31.31
N ARG A 4 -4.85 -8.30 30.71
CA ARG A 4 -4.66 -7.85 29.33
C ARG A 4 -5.52 -8.64 28.32
N ARG A 5 -5.74 -9.95 28.58
CA ARG A 5 -6.64 -10.81 27.80
C ARG A 5 -8.11 -10.40 27.93
N GLN A 6 -8.58 -10.05 29.13
CA GLN A 6 -9.96 -9.61 29.36
C GLN A 6 -10.23 -8.25 28.70
N ARG A 7 -9.28 -7.28 28.75
CA ARG A 7 -9.40 -6.03 27.99
C ARG A 7 -9.47 -6.27 26.48
N GLN A 8 -8.66 -7.16 25.94
CA GLN A 8 -8.71 -7.51 24.51
C GLN A 8 -10.02 -8.21 24.12
N MET A 9 -10.58 -9.06 24.99
CA MET A 9 -11.92 -9.67 24.78
C MET A 9 -13.03 -8.62 24.82
N CYS A 10 -13.07 -7.75 25.82
CA CYS A 10 -14.09 -6.69 25.92
C CYS A 10 -14.05 -5.69 24.74
N ILE A 11 -12.85 -5.34 24.26
CA ILE A 11 -12.69 -4.51 23.07
C ILE A 11 -13.21 -5.25 21.84
N ARG A 12 -12.88 -6.53 21.68
CA ARG A 12 -13.30 -7.36 20.56
C ARG A 12 -14.80 -7.59 20.50
N ASP A 13 -15.47 -7.72 21.66
CA ASP A 13 -16.92 -7.89 21.74
C ASP A 13 -17.67 -6.57 21.47
N ARG A 14 -17.19 -5.43 21.95
CA ARG A 14 -17.73 -4.11 21.58
C ARG A 14 -17.64 -3.87 20.07
N PHE A 15 -16.53 -4.21 19.44
CA PHE A 15 -16.39 -4.10 17.99
C PHE A 15 -17.34 -5.03 17.22
N ARG A 16 -17.67 -6.22 17.76
CA ARG A 16 -18.66 -7.11 17.15
C ARG A 16 -20.06 -6.52 17.19
N ILE A 17 -20.49 -5.97 18.32
CA ILE A 17 -21.80 -5.33 18.46
C ILE A 17 -21.91 -4.13 17.50
N ILE A 18 -20.91 -3.26 17.47
CA ILE A 18 -20.89 -2.12 16.55
C ILE A 18 -20.94 -2.59 15.09
N SER A 19 -20.16 -3.60 14.74
CA SER A 19 -20.16 -4.18 13.38
C SER A 19 -21.56 -4.69 13.00
N PHE A 20 -22.26 -5.33 13.94
CA PHE A 20 -23.61 -5.85 13.70
C PHE A 20 -24.63 -4.71 13.52
N LEU A 21 -24.58 -3.68 14.35
CA LEU A 21 -25.45 -2.49 14.22
C LEU A 21 -25.25 -1.73 12.92
N LEU A 22 -24.03 -1.79 12.34
CA LEU A 22 -23.71 -1.14 11.09
C LEU A 22 -24.04 -1.97 9.81
N LEU A 23 -24.51 -3.23 9.97
CA LEU A 23 -24.85 -4.09 8.82
C LEU A 23 -25.84 -3.46 7.82
N PRO A 24 -26.93 -2.78 8.26
CA PRO A 24 -27.83 -2.13 7.31
C PRO A 24 -27.11 -1.10 6.41
N LEU A 25 -26.17 -0.34 6.97
CA LEU A 25 -25.38 0.63 6.21
C LEU A 25 -24.43 -0.06 5.22
N SER A 26 -23.94 -1.25 5.55
CA SER A 26 -23.12 -2.04 4.61
C SER A 26 -23.93 -2.54 3.42
N ILE A 27 -25.22 -2.84 3.61
CA ILE A 27 -26.13 -3.19 2.51
C ILE A 27 -26.33 -1.97 1.58
N VAL A 28 -26.57 -0.80 2.14
CA VAL A 28 -26.68 0.45 1.36
C VAL A 28 -25.39 0.72 0.58
N TYR A 29 -24.23 0.55 1.24
CA TYR A 29 -22.93 0.67 0.59
C TYR A 29 -22.79 -0.31 -0.59
N LEU A 30 -23.16 -1.59 -0.40
CA LEU A 30 -23.10 -2.61 -1.45
C LEU A 30 -23.98 -2.25 -2.65
N ILE A 31 -25.22 -1.80 -2.41
CA ILE A 31 -26.14 -1.36 -3.47
C ILE A 31 -25.54 -0.18 -4.22
N ALA A 32 -25.11 0.86 -3.53
CA ALA A 32 -24.50 2.05 -4.14
C ALA A 32 -23.24 1.69 -4.97
N PHE A 33 -22.40 0.81 -4.44
CA PHE A 33 -21.22 0.32 -5.16
C PHE A 33 -21.59 -0.46 -6.42
N SER A 34 -22.61 -1.34 -6.34
CA SER A 34 -23.08 -2.15 -7.47
C SER A 34 -23.70 -1.28 -8.57
N LEU A 35 -24.56 -0.33 -8.22
CA LEU A 35 -25.16 0.62 -9.16
C LEU A 35 -24.08 1.46 -9.83
N ARG A 36 -23.14 2.02 -9.08
CA ARG A 36 -22.03 2.79 -9.64
C ARG A 36 -21.22 1.96 -10.65
N THR A 37 -20.97 0.68 -10.34
CA THR A 37 -20.20 -0.21 -11.22
C THR A 37 -20.99 -0.55 -12.48
N TYR A 38 -22.29 -0.78 -12.36
CA TYR A 38 -23.19 -1.14 -13.47
C TYR A 38 -23.34 0.00 -14.49
N PHE A 39 -23.55 1.22 -14.02
CA PHE A 39 -23.77 2.39 -14.91
C PHE A 39 -22.47 3.01 -15.45
N ARG A 40 -21.31 2.52 -15.06
CA ARG A 40 -20.04 3.12 -15.47
C ARG A 40 -19.58 2.55 -16.81
N LYS A 41 -19.35 3.45 -17.79
CA LYS A 41 -18.77 3.07 -19.07
C LYS A 41 -17.31 2.64 -18.88
N THR A 42 -16.97 1.47 -19.42
CA THR A 42 -15.62 0.90 -19.41
C THR A 42 -14.90 1.28 -20.70
N HIS A 43 -13.65 1.74 -20.57
CA HIS A 43 -12.77 2.06 -21.69
C HIS A 43 -11.69 0.99 -21.84
N CYS A 44 -11.47 0.53 -23.07
CA CYS A 44 -10.41 -0.42 -23.43
C CYS A 44 -9.26 0.32 -24.10
N PHE A 45 -8.05 -0.17 -23.90
CA PHE A 45 -6.84 0.34 -24.50
C PHE A 45 -6.03 -0.83 -25.09
N GLU A 46 -5.25 -0.57 -26.13
CA GLU A 46 -4.42 -1.61 -26.77
C GLU A 46 -3.23 -2.01 -25.92
N ILE A 47 -2.75 -1.06 -25.09
CA ILE A 47 -1.63 -1.30 -24.19
C ILE A 47 -2.06 -2.12 -22.97
N PRO A 48 -1.23 -3.08 -22.51
CA PRO A 48 -1.51 -3.82 -21.29
C PRO A 48 -1.62 -2.90 -20.07
N ILE A 49 -2.69 -3.09 -19.28
CA ILE A 49 -2.93 -2.34 -18.04
C ILE A 49 -3.07 -3.34 -16.90
N ILE A 50 -2.09 -3.33 -15.99
CA ILE A 50 -2.10 -4.14 -14.78
C ILE A 50 -2.58 -3.27 -13.63
N CYS A 51 -3.61 -3.73 -12.93
CA CYS A 51 -4.11 -3.05 -11.74
C CYS A 51 -3.56 -3.71 -10.47
N ILE A 52 -2.99 -2.92 -9.58
CA ILE A 52 -2.64 -3.36 -8.24
C ILE A 52 -3.62 -2.70 -7.27
N GLY A 53 -4.32 -3.52 -6.51
CA GLY A 53 -5.31 -3.02 -5.57
C GLY A 53 -5.48 -3.90 -4.36
N ASN A 54 -6.42 -3.55 -3.51
CA ASN A 54 -6.80 -4.37 -2.38
C ASN A 54 -8.32 -4.30 -2.16
N ILE A 55 -8.84 -5.28 -1.43
CA ILE A 55 -10.25 -5.31 -1.03
C ILE A 55 -10.44 -4.96 0.43
N VAL A 56 -9.37 -4.76 1.20
CA VAL A 56 -9.38 -4.42 2.63
C VAL A 56 -8.87 -2.99 2.80
N VAL A 57 -9.56 -2.19 3.59
CA VAL A 57 -9.06 -0.85 3.97
C VAL A 57 -7.81 -0.97 4.84
N GLY A 58 -6.83 -0.09 4.60
CA GLY A 58 -5.57 -0.02 5.34
C GLY A 58 -4.36 -0.51 4.56
N GLY A 59 -3.21 -0.53 5.21
CA GLY A 59 -1.93 -0.90 4.62
C GLY A 59 -1.88 -2.37 4.18
N SER A 60 -1.97 -2.62 2.90
CA SER A 60 -1.85 -3.95 2.28
C SER A 60 -0.59 -4.11 1.45
N GLY A 61 0.31 -3.09 1.44
CA GLY A 61 1.58 -3.14 0.72
C GLY A 61 1.49 -2.97 -0.80
N LYS A 62 0.40 -2.40 -1.33
CA LYS A 62 0.23 -2.15 -2.78
C LYS A 62 1.43 -1.47 -3.42
N THR A 63 1.88 -0.37 -2.82
CA THR A 63 3.03 0.41 -3.32
C THR A 63 4.29 -0.45 -3.41
N SER A 64 4.57 -1.26 -2.39
CA SER A 64 5.73 -2.16 -2.39
C SER A 64 5.61 -3.25 -3.47
N ILE A 65 4.39 -3.77 -3.71
CA ILE A 65 4.13 -4.74 -4.79
C ILE A 65 4.36 -4.10 -6.15
N ALA A 66 3.84 -2.89 -6.38
CA ALA A 66 4.01 -2.20 -7.65
C ALA A 66 5.50 -1.93 -7.93
N LEU A 67 6.24 -1.46 -6.93
CA LEU A 67 7.68 -1.26 -7.03
C LEU A 67 8.44 -2.57 -7.31
N ALA A 68 8.02 -3.68 -6.69
CA ALA A 68 8.61 -4.98 -6.96
C ALA A 68 8.36 -5.42 -8.41
N ILE A 69 7.15 -5.22 -8.94
CA ILE A 69 6.83 -5.57 -10.33
C ILE A 69 7.65 -4.71 -11.31
N VAL A 70 7.79 -3.41 -11.05
CA VAL A 70 8.64 -2.52 -11.86
C VAL A 70 10.09 -3.05 -11.89
N LYS A 71 10.63 -3.47 -10.74
CA LYS A 71 11.98 -4.04 -10.65
C LYS A 71 12.12 -5.42 -11.29
N LEU A 72 11.04 -6.20 -11.36
CA LEU A 72 11.03 -7.52 -11.98
C LEU A 72 11.05 -7.49 -13.50
N LEU A 73 10.70 -6.37 -14.12
CA LEU A 73 10.54 -6.18 -15.56
C LEU A 73 11.39 -5.01 -16.06
N PRO A 74 12.73 -5.03 -15.84
CA PRO A 74 13.61 -3.90 -16.14
C PRO A 74 13.70 -3.58 -17.64
N GLU A 75 13.40 -4.55 -18.50
CA GLU A 75 13.39 -4.42 -19.95
C GLU A 75 12.15 -3.69 -20.49
N LYS A 76 11.10 -3.52 -19.65
CA LYS A 76 9.85 -2.87 -20.05
C LYS A 76 9.79 -1.42 -19.63
N LYS A 77 9.35 -0.57 -20.54
CA LYS A 77 9.03 0.84 -20.22
C LYS A 77 7.70 0.89 -19.49
N ILE A 78 7.77 0.90 -18.17
CA ILE A 78 6.59 0.90 -17.29
C ILE A 78 6.26 2.31 -16.85
N VAL A 79 4.98 2.67 -16.92
CA VAL A 79 4.44 3.90 -16.33
C VAL A 79 3.48 3.55 -15.20
N VAL A 80 3.68 4.15 -14.03
CA VAL A 80 2.75 4.02 -12.91
C VAL A 80 1.76 5.18 -12.91
N LEU A 81 0.48 4.87 -12.84
CA LEU A 81 -0.61 5.84 -12.77
C LEU A 81 -1.40 5.67 -11.47
N LEU A 82 -1.51 6.77 -10.70
CA LEU A 82 -2.26 6.82 -9.45
C LEU A 82 -3.10 8.09 -9.32
N LYS A 83 -3.96 8.16 -8.30
CA LYS A 83 -4.85 9.32 -8.11
C LYS A 83 -4.20 10.52 -7.42
N GLY A 84 -2.98 10.42 -6.93
CA GLY A 84 -2.32 11.48 -6.18
C GLY A 84 -3.07 11.81 -4.88
N TYR A 85 -3.35 10.79 -4.08
CA TYR A 85 -4.09 10.94 -2.83
C TYR A 85 -3.43 11.95 -1.89
N LYS A 86 -4.21 12.84 -1.31
CA LYS A 86 -3.78 14.00 -0.49
C LYS A 86 -2.92 15.04 -1.21
N GLY A 87 -2.59 14.88 -2.50
CA GLY A 87 -1.93 15.91 -3.30
C GLY A 87 -2.91 17.03 -3.68
N ARG A 88 -2.39 18.28 -3.74
CA ARG A 88 -3.17 19.46 -4.13
C ARG A 88 -3.29 19.63 -5.65
N LEU A 89 -2.31 19.12 -6.41
CA LEU A 89 -2.33 19.21 -7.87
C LEU A 89 -3.44 18.32 -8.45
N LYS A 90 -4.12 18.81 -9.47
CA LYS A 90 -5.23 18.13 -10.16
C LYS A 90 -4.95 18.03 -11.65
N GLY A 91 -5.65 17.11 -12.31
CA GLY A 91 -5.46 16.83 -13.73
C GLY A 91 -4.50 15.68 -13.96
N THR A 92 -3.96 15.58 -15.17
CA THR A 92 -2.95 14.59 -15.56
C THR A 92 -1.58 15.21 -15.47
N ILE A 93 -0.77 14.78 -14.51
CA ILE A 93 0.53 15.41 -14.22
C ILE A 93 1.62 14.35 -14.14
N LYS A 94 2.67 14.53 -14.95
CA LYS A 94 3.92 13.76 -14.81
C LYS A 94 4.65 14.20 -13.55
N VAL A 95 4.87 13.26 -12.64
CA VAL A 95 5.52 13.53 -11.35
C VAL A 95 7.01 13.72 -11.56
N ASN A 96 7.53 14.83 -11.02
CA ASN A 96 8.95 15.14 -11.02
C ASN A 96 9.45 15.20 -9.58
N LYS A 97 10.35 14.29 -9.20
CA LYS A 97 10.87 14.15 -7.83
C LYS A 97 11.67 15.34 -7.31
N THR A 98 12.17 16.20 -8.20
CA THR A 98 12.95 17.39 -7.82
C THR A 98 12.11 18.67 -7.77
N LYS A 99 10.98 18.71 -8.49
CA LYS A 99 10.10 19.90 -8.58
C LYS A 99 8.85 19.78 -7.69
N HIS A 100 8.36 18.55 -7.49
CA HIS A 100 7.12 18.34 -6.74
C HIS A 100 7.42 17.89 -5.32
N SER A 101 6.66 18.43 -4.39
CA SER A 101 6.64 18.03 -2.98
C SER A 101 5.55 16.98 -2.71
N VAL A 102 5.56 16.42 -1.51
CA VAL A 102 4.48 15.54 -1.01
C VAL A 102 3.12 16.25 -1.03
N MET A 103 3.10 17.56 -0.73
CA MET A 103 1.88 18.37 -0.76
C MET A 103 1.33 18.54 -2.18
N ASP A 104 2.17 18.44 -3.20
CA ASP A 104 1.77 18.57 -4.60
C ASP A 104 1.12 17.30 -5.14
N THR A 105 1.75 16.15 -4.93
CA THR A 105 1.41 14.90 -5.65
C THR A 105 1.04 13.73 -4.73
N GLY A 106 1.23 13.88 -3.43
CA GLY A 106 1.13 12.79 -2.46
C GLY A 106 2.45 12.01 -2.32
N ASP A 107 2.58 11.33 -1.20
CA ASP A 107 3.78 10.57 -0.82
C ASP A 107 4.06 9.36 -1.73
N GLU A 108 3.02 8.60 -2.10
CA GLU A 108 3.15 7.41 -2.96
C GLU A 108 3.68 7.77 -4.35
N ALA A 109 3.21 8.91 -4.92
CA ALA A 109 3.64 9.36 -6.23
C ALA A 109 5.14 9.67 -6.27
N LEU A 110 5.68 10.27 -5.22
CA LEU A 110 7.11 10.55 -5.12
C LEU A 110 7.95 9.27 -4.93
N LEU A 111 7.42 8.26 -4.23
CA LEU A 111 8.10 6.97 -4.10
C LEU A 111 8.25 6.29 -5.46
N TYR A 112 7.19 6.25 -6.26
CA TYR A 112 7.25 5.70 -7.61
C TYR A 112 8.18 6.50 -8.52
N ALA A 113 8.14 7.83 -8.43
CA ALA A 113 8.98 8.72 -9.26
C ALA A 113 10.49 8.60 -8.97
N LYS A 114 10.90 7.96 -7.85
CA LYS A 114 12.29 7.58 -7.62
C LYS A 114 12.76 6.45 -8.57
N VAL A 115 11.83 5.61 -9.04
CA VAL A 115 12.14 4.33 -9.70
C VAL A 115 11.66 4.30 -11.16
N CYS A 116 10.51 4.87 -11.47
CA CYS A 116 9.91 4.80 -12.81
C CYS A 116 9.14 6.08 -13.16
N VAL A 117 8.76 6.19 -14.43
CA VAL A 117 7.88 7.27 -14.90
C VAL A 117 6.54 7.14 -14.19
N THR A 118 6.09 8.23 -13.58
CA THR A 118 4.92 8.25 -12.71
C THR A 118 4.01 9.41 -13.07
N TYR A 119 2.71 9.13 -13.13
CA TYR A 119 1.68 10.13 -13.34
C TYR A 119 0.63 10.08 -12.23
N ILE A 120 0.16 11.27 -11.83
CA ILE A 120 -1.07 11.39 -11.05
C ILE A 120 -2.22 11.85 -11.96
N CYS A 121 -3.46 11.49 -11.60
CA CYS A 121 -4.62 11.88 -12.41
C CYS A 121 -5.88 12.12 -11.60
N SER A 122 -6.73 13.01 -12.12
CA SER A 122 -8.12 13.13 -11.72
C SER A 122 -9.02 12.16 -12.51
N ASN A 123 -8.79 12.05 -13.81
CA ASN A 123 -9.48 11.15 -14.73
C ASN A 123 -8.48 10.13 -15.31
N ARG A 124 -8.73 8.83 -15.09
CA ARG A 124 -7.81 7.78 -15.54
C ARG A 124 -7.80 7.61 -17.06
N LYS A 125 -8.97 7.75 -17.71
CA LYS A 125 -9.05 7.63 -19.18
C LYS A 125 -8.15 8.66 -19.85
N ASP A 126 -8.37 9.93 -19.54
CA ASP A 126 -7.62 11.04 -20.16
C ASP A 126 -6.13 10.96 -19.84
N ALA A 127 -5.81 10.47 -18.65
CA ALA A 127 -4.42 10.24 -18.26
C ALA A 127 -3.75 9.12 -19.06
N ILE A 128 -4.45 8.01 -19.30
CA ILE A 128 -3.92 6.90 -20.10
C ILE A 128 -3.70 7.35 -21.54
N ASP A 129 -4.64 8.08 -22.15
CA ASP A 129 -4.49 8.64 -23.48
C ASP A 129 -3.26 9.55 -23.55
N THR A 130 -3.07 10.40 -22.54
CA THR A 130 -1.88 11.29 -22.42
C THR A 130 -0.59 10.50 -22.26
N ILE A 131 -0.58 9.46 -21.44
CA ILE A 131 0.58 8.61 -21.19
C ILE A 131 0.97 7.87 -22.47
N ILE A 132 0.02 7.28 -23.17
CA ILE A 132 0.27 6.57 -24.45
C ILE A 132 0.94 7.52 -25.44
N LYS A 133 0.37 8.71 -25.60
CA LYS A 133 0.88 9.72 -26.55
C LYS A 133 2.29 10.20 -26.21
N ASN A 134 2.57 10.45 -24.93
CA ASN A 134 3.81 11.12 -24.52
C ASN A 134 4.94 10.15 -24.20
N GLU A 135 4.61 8.96 -23.69
CA GLU A 135 5.60 8.02 -23.17
C GLU A 135 5.77 6.78 -24.05
N ASN A 136 4.75 6.41 -24.83
CA ASN A 136 4.73 5.13 -25.57
C ASN A 136 5.21 3.96 -24.68
N PRO A 137 4.52 3.65 -23.57
CA PRO A 137 4.97 2.63 -22.63
C PRO A 137 4.62 1.22 -23.11
N ASP A 138 5.37 0.21 -22.64
CA ASP A 138 5.05 -1.21 -22.85
C ASP A 138 3.94 -1.70 -21.89
N LEU A 139 3.79 -1.01 -20.77
CA LEU A 139 2.89 -1.42 -19.68
C LEU A 139 2.51 -0.21 -18.82
N ILE A 140 1.23 -0.14 -18.44
CA ILE A 140 0.76 0.81 -17.41
C ILE A 140 0.35 0.03 -16.15
N ILE A 141 0.88 0.44 -15.01
CA ILE A 141 0.46 -0.06 -13.69
C ILE A 141 -0.50 0.96 -13.08
N LEU A 142 -1.74 0.54 -12.78
CA LEU A 142 -2.71 1.33 -12.02
C LEU A 142 -2.58 1.01 -10.55
N ASP A 143 -2.12 1.96 -9.74
CA ASP A 143 -2.16 1.82 -8.29
C ASP A 143 -3.54 2.20 -7.73
N ASP A 144 -4.04 1.34 -6.83
CA ASP A 144 -5.37 1.44 -6.18
C ASP A 144 -6.54 1.61 -7.18
N GLY A 145 -6.50 0.83 -8.27
CA GLY A 145 -7.49 0.88 -9.35
C GLY A 145 -8.57 -0.20 -9.28
N LEU A 146 -8.55 -1.12 -8.30
CA LEU A 146 -9.38 -2.33 -8.30
C LEU A 146 -10.89 -2.03 -8.32
N GLN A 147 -11.33 -1.03 -7.56
CA GLN A 147 -12.73 -0.60 -7.47
C GLN A 147 -13.15 0.34 -8.61
N ASP A 148 -12.26 0.65 -9.54
CA ASP A 148 -12.56 1.50 -10.69
C ASP A 148 -12.90 0.66 -11.92
N SER A 149 -14.18 0.61 -12.29
CA SER A 149 -14.69 -0.11 -13.47
C SER A 149 -14.59 0.69 -14.78
N SER A 150 -14.09 1.94 -14.73
CA SER A 150 -14.01 2.76 -15.95
C SER A 150 -12.89 2.36 -16.91
N ILE A 151 -11.93 1.58 -16.43
CA ILE A 151 -10.79 1.11 -17.24
C ILE A 151 -10.84 -0.42 -17.30
N ASN A 152 -10.76 -0.97 -18.50
CA ASN A 152 -10.53 -2.38 -18.69
C ASN A 152 -9.07 -2.69 -18.31
N LYS A 153 -8.87 -3.69 -17.47
CA LYS A 153 -7.55 -4.11 -16.97
C LYS A 153 -7.23 -5.45 -17.60
N SER A 154 -6.05 -5.56 -18.19
CA SER A 154 -5.56 -6.85 -18.71
C SER A 154 -5.43 -7.87 -17.59
N LYS A 155 -4.93 -7.43 -16.42
CA LYS A 155 -4.85 -8.27 -15.22
C LYS A 155 -5.00 -7.41 -13.96
N SER A 156 -5.52 -8.03 -12.90
CA SER A 156 -5.64 -7.38 -11.59
C SER A 156 -4.95 -8.21 -10.51
N ILE A 157 -4.09 -7.55 -9.73
CA ILE A 157 -3.36 -8.14 -8.61
C ILE A 157 -3.98 -7.61 -7.32
N VAL A 158 -4.45 -8.53 -6.48
CA VAL A 158 -5.05 -8.22 -5.18
C VAL A 158 -4.01 -8.41 -4.10
N ALA A 159 -3.57 -7.31 -3.50
CA ALA A 159 -2.64 -7.30 -2.39
C ALA A 159 -3.34 -7.72 -1.08
N ILE A 160 -2.79 -8.70 -0.38
CA ILE A 160 -3.30 -9.20 0.89
C ILE A 160 -2.19 -9.14 1.94
N ASN A 161 -2.47 -8.51 3.06
CA ASN A 161 -1.60 -8.62 4.22
C ASN A 161 -1.82 -10.00 4.89
N GLY A 162 -0.81 -10.87 4.87
CA GLY A 162 -0.93 -12.24 5.35
C GLY A 162 -1.29 -12.37 6.84
N ARG A 163 -0.96 -11.36 7.66
CA ARG A 163 -1.29 -11.32 9.10
C ARG A 163 -2.75 -10.94 9.36
N ARG A 164 -3.32 -10.03 8.57
CA ARG A 164 -4.68 -9.48 8.75
C ARG A 164 -5.72 -10.20 7.91
N GLY A 165 -5.31 -10.72 6.77
CA GLY A 165 -6.22 -11.35 5.82
C GLY A 165 -7.36 -10.44 5.40
N PHE A 166 -8.57 -10.97 5.44
CA PHE A 166 -9.80 -10.25 5.11
C PHE A 166 -10.53 -9.68 6.35
N GLY A 167 -9.90 -9.69 7.54
CA GLY A 167 -10.49 -9.23 8.79
C GLY A 167 -11.76 -10.00 9.17
N ASN A 168 -12.83 -9.29 9.60
CA ASN A 168 -14.12 -9.89 9.95
C ASN A 168 -14.98 -10.26 8.72
N LYS A 169 -14.48 -10.07 7.50
CA LYS A 169 -15.14 -10.37 6.21
C LYS A 169 -16.42 -9.57 5.93
N LEU A 170 -16.70 -8.52 6.68
CA LEU A 170 -17.83 -7.64 6.45
C LEU A 170 -17.42 -6.43 5.59
N LEU A 171 -18.40 -5.92 4.85
CA LEU A 171 -18.24 -4.71 4.04
C LEU A 171 -18.22 -3.45 4.91
N LEU A 172 -17.66 -2.38 4.38
CA LEU A 172 -17.77 -1.05 4.99
C LEU A 172 -19.23 -0.64 5.19
N PRO A 173 -19.59 -0.01 6.32
CA PRO A 173 -18.76 0.32 7.46
C PRO A 173 -18.70 -0.76 8.57
N SER A 174 -19.39 -1.90 8.41
CA SER A 174 -19.41 -2.99 9.41
C SER A 174 -18.09 -3.75 9.53
N GLY A 175 -17.26 -3.67 8.52
CA GLY A 175 -15.96 -4.31 8.46
C GLY A 175 -15.01 -3.62 7.50
N PRO A 176 -13.83 -4.21 7.26
CA PRO A 176 -12.79 -3.56 6.49
C PRO A 176 -12.91 -3.73 4.97
N LEU A 177 -13.92 -4.48 4.47
CA LEU A 177 -13.97 -4.80 3.05
C LEU A 177 -14.55 -3.65 2.21
N ARG A 178 -13.84 -3.29 1.14
CA ARG A 178 -14.28 -2.35 0.10
C ARG A 178 -15.21 -3.00 -0.93
N GLN A 179 -15.12 -4.32 -1.09
CA GLN A 179 -15.96 -5.11 -2.00
C GLN A 179 -16.10 -6.54 -1.49
N ASN A 180 -17.11 -7.25 -1.98
CA ASN A 180 -17.41 -8.60 -1.54
C ASN A 180 -16.28 -9.58 -1.93
N ILE A 181 -15.89 -10.46 -1.00
CA ILE A 181 -14.86 -11.48 -1.20
C ILE A 181 -15.29 -12.43 -2.34
N PHE A 182 -16.52 -12.93 -2.32
CA PHE A 182 -16.99 -13.89 -3.32
C PHE A 182 -16.97 -13.30 -4.74
N SER A 183 -17.39 -12.04 -4.91
CA SER A 183 -17.31 -11.38 -6.20
C SER A 183 -15.87 -11.11 -6.66
N THR A 184 -14.92 -11.12 -5.73
CA THR A 184 -13.50 -10.91 -6.03
C THR A 184 -12.83 -12.23 -6.41
N ILE A 185 -13.10 -13.28 -5.64
CA ILE A 185 -12.51 -14.61 -5.84
C ILE A 185 -12.97 -15.28 -7.14
N ASN A 186 -14.23 -15.03 -7.53
CA ASN A 186 -14.79 -15.55 -8.79
C ASN A 186 -14.27 -14.81 -10.04
N LYS A 187 -13.38 -13.83 -9.89
CA LYS A 187 -12.71 -13.16 -11.01
C LYS A 187 -11.32 -13.74 -11.23
N ASP A 188 -10.83 -13.65 -12.46
CA ASP A 188 -9.47 -14.02 -12.82
C ASP A 188 -8.46 -12.98 -12.28
N TYR A 189 -8.33 -12.95 -10.95
CA TYR A 189 -7.40 -12.09 -10.25
C TYR A 189 -6.21 -12.90 -9.73
N ILE A 190 -5.04 -12.28 -9.74
CA ILE A 190 -3.85 -12.79 -9.06
C ILE A 190 -3.88 -12.28 -7.62
N PHE A 191 -3.75 -13.19 -6.67
CA PHE A 191 -3.69 -12.82 -5.25
C PHE A 191 -2.25 -12.87 -4.76
N LEU A 192 -1.75 -11.77 -4.23
CA LEU A 192 -0.39 -11.69 -3.70
C LEU A 192 -0.43 -11.44 -2.18
N ILE A 193 0.02 -12.44 -1.42
CA ILE A 193 0.06 -12.41 0.04
C ILE A 193 1.43 -11.91 0.48
N LEU A 194 1.44 -10.80 1.26
CA LEU A 194 2.64 -10.25 1.85
C LEU A 194 2.90 -10.85 3.22
N GLY A 195 4.10 -11.39 3.38
CA GLY A 195 4.54 -12.06 4.58
C GLY A 195 3.87 -13.41 4.83
N GLU A 196 3.93 -13.88 6.06
CA GLU A 196 3.36 -15.16 6.48
C GLU A 196 1.82 -15.16 6.40
N ASP A 197 1.23 -16.17 5.75
CA ASP A 197 -0.23 -16.35 5.68
C ASP A 197 -0.79 -16.91 7.00
N LYS A 198 -0.85 -16.07 8.02
CA LYS A 198 -1.40 -16.42 9.35
C LYS A 198 -2.90 -16.69 9.36
N THR A 199 -3.58 -16.35 8.28
CA THR A 199 -5.04 -16.51 8.16
C THR A 199 -5.44 -17.69 7.29
N ASN A 200 -4.46 -18.40 6.73
CA ASN A 200 -4.63 -19.55 5.83
C ASN A 200 -5.59 -19.25 4.66
N ILE A 201 -5.45 -18.06 4.06
CA ILE A 201 -6.31 -17.66 2.94
C ILE A 201 -6.01 -18.53 1.72
N SER A 202 -4.74 -18.78 1.44
CA SER A 202 -4.31 -19.56 0.27
C SER A 202 -4.87 -20.99 0.25
N SER A 203 -5.14 -21.57 1.41
CA SER A 203 -5.74 -22.90 1.51
C SER A 203 -7.27 -22.92 1.51
N LYS A 204 -7.91 -21.75 1.74
CA LYS A 204 -9.37 -21.63 1.83
C LYS A 204 -10.05 -21.39 0.49
N TYR A 205 -9.31 -20.94 -0.51
CA TYR A 205 -9.86 -20.52 -1.79
C TYR A 205 -9.03 -21.10 -2.93
N ASN A 206 -9.70 -21.61 -3.96
CA ASN A 206 -9.04 -22.25 -5.10
C ASN A 206 -8.67 -21.23 -6.19
N ASN A 207 -7.77 -20.32 -5.87
CA ASN A 207 -7.31 -19.26 -6.76
C ASN A 207 -5.78 -19.28 -6.91
N SER A 208 -5.27 -18.51 -7.87
CA SER A 208 -3.82 -18.30 -8.04
C SER A 208 -3.27 -17.41 -6.94
N PHE A 209 -2.79 -18.00 -5.85
CA PHE A 209 -2.11 -17.30 -4.76
C PHE A 209 -0.61 -17.37 -4.92
N TYR A 210 0.01 -16.21 -4.84
CA TYR A 210 1.47 -16.07 -4.78
C TYR A 210 1.85 -15.46 -3.43
N LYS A 211 3.08 -15.69 -2.99
CA LYS A 211 3.62 -15.13 -1.74
C LYS A 211 4.75 -14.18 -2.05
N ALA A 212 4.81 -13.10 -1.29
CA ALA A 212 5.93 -12.18 -1.30
C ALA A 212 6.46 -11.99 0.12
N GLU A 213 7.77 -12.02 0.27
CA GLU A 213 8.46 -11.79 1.53
C GLU A 213 9.13 -10.43 1.51
N ILE A 214 9.14 -9.78 2.66
CA ILE A 214 9.88 -8.53 2.84
C ILE A 214 11.33 -8.89 3.02
N ILE A 215 12.20 -8.31 2.20
CA ILE A 215 13.64 -8.45 2.30
C ILE A 215 14.28 -7.07 2.47
N SER A 216 15.34 -6.98 3.25
CA SER A 216 16.17 -5.79 3.40
C SER A 216 17.65 -6.21 3.36
N GLU A 217 18.45 -5.37 2.74
CA GLU A 217 19.91 -5.53 2.74
C GLU A 217 20.54 -5.01 4.04
N VAL A 218 19.74 -4.28 4.84
CA VAL A 218 20.23 -3.66 6.08
C VAL A 218 20.00 -4.61 7.24
N ASP A 219 21.10 -5.06 7.86
CA ASP A 219 21.09 -5.79 9.12
C ASP A 219 21.34 -4.82 10.29
N GLY A 220 20.54 -4.95 11.33
CA GLY A 220 20.63 -4.10 12.52
C GLY A 220 21.85 -4.37 13.39
N ASN A 221 22.40 -5.58 13.38
CA ASN A 221 23.54 -5.98 14.25
C ASN A 221 23.36 -5.56 15.72
N ASN A 222 22.14 -5.67 16.24
CA ASN A 222 21.75 -5.22 17.58
C ASN A 222 21.96 -3.73 17.87
N ARG A 223 22.10 -2.89 16.82
CA ARG A 223 22.19 -1.44 16.99
C ARG A 223 20.96 -0.90 17.69
N LYS A 224 21.21 -0.04 18.69
CA LYS A 224 20.16 0.68 19.41
C LYS A 224 19.63 1.82 18.56
N ILE A 225 18.34 1.80 18.29
CA ILE A 225 17.72 2.79 17.41
C ILE A 225 16.43 3.36 18.01
N VAL A 226 16.08 4.57 17.56
CA VAL A 226 14.76 5.15 17.68
C VAL A 226 14.05 4.92 16.35
N ALA A 227 12.84 4.36 16.36
CA ALA A 227 12.05 4.16 15.16
C ALA A 227 10.72 4.91 15.25
N PHE A 228 10.33 5.59 14.17
CA PHE A 228 9.03 6.22 14.07
C PHE A 228 8.35 5.90 12.74
N SER A 229 7.01 5.89 12.73
CA SER A 229 6.24 5.57 11.54
C SER A 229 4.84 6.19 11.59
N GLY A 230 4.38 6.72 10.44
CA GLY A 230 3.04 7.22 10.18
C GLY A 230 2.39 6.53 8.99
N ILE A 231 2.39 5.19 9.00
CA ILE A 231 1.74 4.33 8.00
C ILE A 231 0.57 3.57 8.62
N GLY A 232 -0.30 2.99 7.79
CA GLY A 232 -1.48 2.26 8.24
C GLY A 232 -1.22 1.01 9.10
N ASP A 233 0.04 0.53 9.21
CA ASP A 233 0.46 -0.58 10.07
C ASP A 233 1.85 -0.34 10.66
N ASN A 234 1.92 0.58 11.63
CA ASN A 234 3.16 0.93 12.32
C ASN A 234 3.80 -0.28 13.00
N GLU A 235 2.99 -1.16 13.59
CA GLU A 235 3.49 -2.35 14.29
C GLU A 235 4.20 -3.32 13.35
N SER A 236 3.71 -3.46 12.11
CA SER A 236 4.39 -4.26 11.09
C SER A 236 5.78 -3.72 10.76
N PHE A 237 5.94 -2.40 10.71
CA PHE A 237 7.23 -1.76 10.49
C PHE A 237 8.20 -2.04 11.64
N PHE A 238 7.77 -1.85 12.89
CA PHE A 238 8.61 -2.11 14.06
C PHE A 238 9.04 -3.58 14.16
N GLN A 239 8.11 -4.51 13.93
CA GLN A 239 8.44 -5.93 13.90
C GLN A 239 9.41 -6.29 12.75
N THR A 240 9.28 -5.61 11.60
CA THR A 240 10.24 -5.81 10.52
C THR A 240 11.65 -5.39 10.96
N LEU A 241 11.81 -4.24 11.60
CA LEU A 241 13.10 -3.82 12.15
C LEU A 241 13.66 -4.82 13.18
N GLU A 242 12.81 -5.32 14.09
CA GLU A 242 13.20 -6.33 15.07
C GLU A 242 13.66 -7.65 14.40
N ASN A 243 12.96 -8.10 13.36
CA ASN A 243 13.33 -9.28 12.56
C ASN A 243 14.69 -9.10 11.88
N TYR A 244 15.06 -7.86 11.54
CA TYR A 244 16.37 -7.49 11.00
C TYR A 244 17.39 -7.12 12.09
N ARG A 245 17.19 -7.61 13.33
CA ARG A 245 18.09 -7.51 14.46
C ARG A 245 18.41 -6.08 14.90
N PHE A 246 17.48 -5.14 14.73
CA PHE A 246 17.56 -3.83 15.37
C PHE A 246 17.03 -3.90 16.80
N ASN A 247 17.73 -3.22 17.72
CA ASN A 247 17.26 -3.03 19.10
C ASN A 247 16.49 -1.70 19.19
N LEU A 248 15.17 -1.78 19.21
CA LEU A 248 14.30 -0.59 19.24
C LEU A 248 14.20 -0.04 20.68
N ILE A 249 14.95 1.00 20.97
CA ILE A 249 14.92 1.69 22.27
C ILE A 249 13.61 2.48 22.41
N LYS A 250 13.13 3.08 21.31
CA LYS A 250 11.90 3.86 21.30
C LYS A 250 11.13 3.62 20.02
N LYS A 251 9.81 3.31 20.15
CA LYS A 251 8.87 3.17 19.05
C LYS A 251 7.88 4.32 19.11
N ILE A 252 7.79 5.12 18.04
CA ILE A 252 6.89 6.26 17.96
C ILE A 252 5.92 6.04 16.81
N SER A 253 4.62 5.92 17.13
CA SER A 253 3.56 5.69 16.15
C SER A 253 2.79 6.98 15.89
N PHE A 254 2.66 7.33 14.61
CA PHE A 254 1.82 8.42 14.14
C PHE A 254 0.62 7.87 13.33
N PRO A 255 -0.45 8.66 13.15
CA PRO A 255 -1.54 8.30 12.24
C PRO A 255 -1.08 8.09 10.80
N ASP A 256 -1.85 7.32 10.01
CA ASP A 256 -1.53 7.10 8.60
C ASP A 256 -1.54 8.42 7.80
N HIS A 257 -0.52 8.60 6.96
CA HIS A 257 -0.28 9.84 6.20
C HIS A 257 -0.12 11.09 7.09
N TYR A 258 0.53 10.95 8.23
CA TYR A 258 0.77 12.06 9.14
C TYR A 258 1.72 13.09 8.55
N HIS A 259 1.42 14.38 8.75
CA HIS A 259 2.33 15.48 8.43
C HIS A 259 3.13 15.83 9.68
N PHE A 260 4.40 15.48 9.64
CA PHE A 260 5.31 15.77 10.76
C PHE A 260 5.57 17.27 10.84
N SER A 261 5.36 17.87 12.02
CA SER A 261 5.78 19.22 12.28
C SER A 261 7.31 19.28 12.49
N GLU A 262 7.90 20.44 12.22
CA GLU A 262 9.32 20.64 12.43
C GLU A 262 9.72 20.39 13.89
N ASN A 263 8.92 20.85 14.84
CA ASN A 263 9.18 20.65 16.27
C ASN A 263 9.16 19.19 16.69
N GLU A 264 8.25 18.36 16.13
CA GLU A 264 8.21 16.92 16.42
C GLU A 264 9.46 16.22 15.90
N ILE A 265 9.85 16.50 14.65
CA ILE A 265 11.06 15.92 14.05
C ILE A 265 12.31 16.37 14.81
N LYS A 266 12.41 17.66 15.12
CA LYS A 266 13.52 18.19 15.93
C LYS A 266 13.61 17.50 17.29
N THR A 267 12.49 17.33 17.99
CA THR A 267 12.47 16.64 19.28
C THR A 267 12.97 15.21 19.18
N ILE A 268 12.55 14.46 18.14
CA ILE A 268 13.00 13.09 17.90
C ILE A 268 14.52 13.06 17.64
N VAL A 269 15.00 13.99 16.80
CA VAL A 269 16.42 14.08 16.44
C VAL A 269 17.28 14.46 17.64
N ASP A 270 16.88 15.46 18.42
CA ASP A 270 17.63 15.94 19.59
C ASP A 270 17.67 14.85 20.69
N ASP A 271 16.56 14.15 20.94
CA ASP A 271 16.46 13.06 21.91
C ASP A 271 17.37 11.86 21.52
N ALA A 272 17.34 11.48 20.25
CA ALA A 272 18.20 10.41 19.73
C ALA A 272 19.69 10.78 19.77
N ALA A 273 20.04 12.01 19.39
CA ALA A 273 21.41 12.50 19.38
C ALA A 273 22.02 12.54 20.79
N LYS A 274 21.26 12.99 21.80
CA LYS A 274 21.70 13.00 23.21
C LYS A 274 22.10 11.61 23.73
N ASN A 275 21.47 10.56 23.18
CA ASN A 275 21.69 9.18 23.61
C ASN A 275 22.55 8.36 22.63
N GLY A 276 23.07 8.96 21.58
CA GLY A 276 23.89 8.30 20.55
C GLY A 276 23.11 7.25 19.74
N HIS A 277 21.80 7.41 19.57
CA HIS A 277 20.96 6.48 18.84
C HIS A 277 20.75 6.92 17.39
N GLU A 278 20.78 5.98 16.46
CA GLU A 278 20.33 6.21 15.07
C GLU A 278 18.80 6.27 15.00
N ILE A 279 18.29 6.99 14.01
CA ILE A 279 16.84 7.12 13.77
C ILE A 279 16.47 6.45 12.46
N TYR A 280 15.45 5.60 12.50
CA TYR A 280 14.92 4.93 11.33
C TYR A 280 13.42 5.23 11.14
N THR A 281 13.03 5.39 9.88
CA THR A 281 11.64 5.52 9.47
C THR A 281 11.36 4.77 8.17
N THR A 282 10.09 4.68 7.77
CA THR A 282 9.72 4.03 6.51
C THR A 282 10.06 4.90 5.31
N ALA A 283 10.22 4.31 4.12
CA ALA A 283 10.39 5.03 2.86
C ALA A 283 9.25 6.04 2.62
N LYS A 284 8.01 5.68 2.99
CA LYS A 284 6.81 6.52 2.85
C LYS A 284 6.84 7.72 3.80
N ASP A 285 7.34 7.55 4.99
CA ASP A 285 7.49 8.64 5.95
C ASP A 285 8.70 9.53 5.60
N TRP A 286 9.80 8.92 5.17
CA TRP A 286 11.03 9.65 4.84
C TRP A 286 10.83 10.71 3.74
N VAL A 287 9.98 10.47 2.74
CA VAL A 287 9.68 11.48 1.70
C VAL A 287 8.93 12.69 2.26
N ARG A 288 8.26 12.56 3.42
CA ARG A 288 7.51 13.62 4.10
C ARG A 288 8.38 14.47 5.02
N ILE A 289 9.61 14.02 5.32
CA ILE A 289 10.53 14.71 6.23
C ILE A 289 11.13 15.90 5.50
N ASP A 290 11.24 17.03 6.22
CA ASP A 290 11.92 18.22 5.74
C ASP A 290 13.39 17.91 5.37
N HIS A 291 13.88 18.55 4.33
CA HIS A 291 15.22 18.35 3.79
C HIS A 291 16.30 18.52 4.87
N ASN A 292 16.13 19.47 5.79
CA ASN A 292 17.09 19.78 6.86
C ASN A 292 17.33 18.64 7.86
N TYR A 293 16.46 17.62 7.88
CA TYR A 293 16.57 16.49 8.81
C TYR A 293 16.86 15.16 8.09
N LYS A 294 16.90 15.13 6.76
CA LYS A 294 17.07 13.89 5.98
C LYS A 294 18.40 13.19 6.25
N ASP A 295 19.46 13.96 6.49
CA ASP A 295 20.80 13.39 6.79
C ASP A 295 20.87 12.77 8.19
N LYS A 296 19.95 13.15 9.10
CA LYS A 296 19.88 12.67 10.48
C LYS A 296 18.95 11.48 10.66
N ILE A 297 18.08 11.20 9.66
CA ILE A 297 17.05 10.17 9.72
C ILE A 297 17.26 9.20 8.58
N LYS A 298 17.46 7.93 8.89
CA LYS A 298 17.68 6.88 7.90
C LYS A 298 16.36 6.30 7.40
N GLU A 299 16.25 6.15 6.09
CA GLU A 299 15.17 5.40 5.44
C GLU A 299 15.46 3.89 5.62
N PHE A 300 14.53 3.14 6.19
CA PHE A 300 14.62 1.69 6.16
C PHE A 300 14.03 1.17 4.86
N THR A 301 14.91 0.84 3.94
CA THR A 301 14.53 0.37 2.61
C THR A 301 14.21 -1.11 2.66
N ILE A 302 13.01 -1.45 2.17
CA ILE A 302 12.57 -2.83 1.99
C ILE A 302 12.36 -3.11 0.50
N ASN A 303 12.65 -4.33 0.10
CA ASN A 303 12.28 -4.91 -1.17
C ASN A 303 11.28 -6.05 -0.94
N LEU A 304 10.54 -6.43 -1.98
CA LEU A 304 9.71 -7.63 -1.94
C LEU A 304 10.33 -8.70 -2.83
N GLU A 305 10.56 -9.86 -2.28
CA GLU A 305 10.88 -11.06 -3.03
C GLU A 305 9.60 -11.85 -3.29
N ILE A 306 9.18 -11.92 -4.55
CA ILE A 306 8.01 -12.70 -4.96
C ILE A 306 8.47 -14.14 -5.17
N LYS A 307 7.88 -15.06 -4.40
CA LYS A 307 8.13 -16.49 -4.59
C LYS A 307 7.53 -16.97 -5.91
N GLU A 308 8.15 -17.99 -6.51
CA GLU A 308 7.76 -18.51 -7.82
C GLU A 308 7.72 -17.42 -8.92
N LYS A 309 8.74 -16.57 -8.94
CA LYS A 309 8.85 -15.37 -9.81
C LYS A 309 8.44 -15.64 -11.26
N GLU A 310 8.93 -16.72 -11.89
CA GLU A 310 8.62 -17.04 -13.28
C GLU A 310 7.15 -17.38 -13.52
N LYS A 311 6.54 -18.15 -12.61
CA LYS A 311 5.11 -18.44 -12.67
C LYS A 311 4.26 -17.19 -12.49
N PHE A 312 4.68 -16.32 -11.57
CA PHE A 312 4.01 -15.04 -11.32
C PHE A 312 4.07 -14.13 -12.54
N ILE A 313 5.23 -14.00 -13.19
CA ILE A 313 5.39 -13.21 -14.42
C ILE A 313 4.51 -13.79 -15.53
N LYS A 314 4.51 -15.10 -15.73
CA LYS A 314 3.61 -15.74 -16.72
C LYS A 314 2.14 -15.43 -16.42
N ALA A 315 1.72 -15.52 -15.16
CA ALA A 315 0.33 -15.22 -14.78
C ALA A 315 -0.08 -13.75 -15.01
N ILE A 316 0.86 -12.82 -15.00
CA ILE A 316 0.61 -11.41 -15.28
C ILE A 316 0.32 -11.18 -16.78
N PHE A 317 0.95 -11.94 -17.68
CA PHE A 317 0.88 -11.69 -19.12
C PHE A 317 0.03 -12.72 -19.89
N ASN A 318 -0.44 -13.80 -19.22
CA ASN A 318 -1.42 -14.74 -19.75
C ASN A 318 -2.85 -14.35 -19.32
#